data_baf5c4ff6ce8b0ec5833835eb46e88a9
#
_entry.id   baf5c4ff6ce8b0ec5833835eb46e88a9
#
_cell.length_a   1.000
_cell.length_b   1.000
_cell.length_c   1.000
_cell.angle_alpha   90.00
_cell.angle_beta   90.00
_cell.angle_gamma   90.00
#
_symmetry.space_group_name_H-M   'P 1'
#
loop_
_entity.id
_entity.type
_entity.pdbx_description
1 polymer ?
#
loop_
_entity_poly.entity_id
_entity_poly.type
_entity_poly.pdbx_seq_one_letter_code
_entity_poly.pdbx_strand_id
1 'polypeptide(L)'
;TDLPVIVDADTGYGNAINVTRTVDELIRIGPAGMFLEDQVWPKRCGHMKGKQVIPLEEQLKKLQAAIDAKRNRDFFIVARTDARQALGLNEAITRGIAFKKAGADAVFIEAPETKEEMLEIARCVPGPLVANMLERGVTPLMGPQELRDLGFALVVWPLAPLYSVAKSLNEVYTTLRREGT
;
A
#
# COMPACT_ATOMS: atom_id res chain seq x y z
N THR A 1 4.82 20.93 -4.11
CA THR A 1 3.80 20.50 -5.08
C THR A 1 2.41 20.84 -4.55
N ASP A 2 1.48 21.16 -5.42
CA ASP A 2 0.07 21.40 -5.07
C ASP A 2 -0.75 20.08 -5.10
N LEU A 3 -0.12 18.96 -5.42
CA LEU A 3 -0.73 17.65 -5.41
C LEU A 3 -0.75 17.06 -3.99
N PRO A 4 -1.85 16.39 -3.58
CA PRO A 4 -1.87 15.64 -2.34
C PRO A 4 -0.79 14.54 -2.36
N VAL A 5 -0.02 14.45 -1.28
CA VAL A 5 1.04 13.43 -1.11
C VAL A 5 0.59 12.43 -0.06
N ILE A 6 0.62 11.14 -0.39
CA ILE A 6 0.46 10.04 0.56
C ILE A 6 1.83 9.38 0.76
N VAL A 7 2.28 9.27 2.00
CA VAL A 7 3.60 8.74 2.37
C VAL A 7 3.49 7.25 2.68
N ASP A 8 4.45 6.44 2.22
CA ASP A 8 4.62 5.07 2.70
C ASP A 8 5.31 5.13 4.09
N ALA A 9 4.56 4.80 5.13
CA ALA A 9 5.05 4.74 6.50
C ALA A 9 5.41 3.30 6.93
N ASP A 10 5.59 2.41 5.96
CA ASP A 10 5.94 1.01 6.21
C ASP A 10 5.03 0.37 7.29
N THR A 11 5.63 -0.21 8.32
CA THR A 11 4.91 -0.80 9.46
C THR A 11 4.62 0.20 10.58
N GLY A 12 4.89 1.50 10.37
CA GLY A 12 4.75 2.55 11.40
C GLY A 12 5.90 2.63 12.39
N TYR A 13 7.03 1.98 12.07
CA TYR A 13 8.33 2.04 12.74
C TYR A 13 8.32 1.57 14.21
N GLY A 14 7.46 0.58 14.53
CA GLY A 14 7.41 -0.04 15.84
C GLY A 14 6.01 -0.43 16.30
N ASN A 15 5.75 -0.30 17.60
CA ASN A 15 4.45 -0.60 18.20
C ASN A 15 3.46 0.57 18.09
N ALA A 16 2.29 0.47 18.73
CA ALA A 16 1.24 1.50 18.70
C ALA A 16 1.73 2.89 19.15
N ILE A 17 2.65 2.97 20.14
CA ILE A 17 3.22 4.23 20.62
C ILE A 17 4.09 4.88 19.54
N ASN A 18 4.87 4.09 18.84
CA ASN A 18 5.68 4.58 17.71
C ASN A 18 4.79 5.09 16.57
N VAL A 19 3.70 4.38 16.27
CA VAL A 19 2.72 4.79 15.25
C VAL A 19 2.11 6.15 15.59
N THR A 20 1.71 6.39 16.85
CA THR A 20 1.22 7.71 17.30
C THR A 20 2.21 8.81 16.97
N ARG A 21 3.49 8.60 17.29
CA ARG A 21 4.55 9.56 17.00
C ARG A 21 4.73 9.76 15.48
N THR A 22 4.76 8.67 14.70
CA THR A 22 4.89 8.73 13.24
C THR A 22 3.78 9.56 12.62
N VAL A 23 2.52 9.36 13.03
CA VAL A 23 1.38 10.14 12.54
C VAL A 23 1.50 11.61 12.91
N ASP A 24 1.85 11.93 14.15
CA ASP A 24 2.02 13.33 14.58
C ASP A 24 3.16 14.04 13.84
N GLU A 25 4.25 13.34 13.55
CA GLU A 25 5.37 13.88 12.78
C GLU A 25 4.98 14.09 11.30
N LEU A 26 4.32 13.11 10.68
CA LEU A 26 3.85 13.24 9.30
C LEU A 26 2.85 14.40 9.14
N ILE A 27 1.86 14.50 10.01
CA ILE A 27 0.89 15.60 9.96
C ILE A 27 1.57 16.97 10.10
N ARG A 28 2.64 17.07 10.89
CA ARG A 28 3.43 18.31 11.02
C ARG A 28 4.19 18.67 9.74
N ILE A 29 4.65 17.67 8.99
CA ILE A 29 5.37 17.85 7.71
C ILE A 29 4.40 18.22 6.58
N GLY A 30 3.12 17.79 6.65
CA GLY A 30 2.04 18.23 5.77
C GLY A 30 1.64 17.32 4.63
N PRO A 31 2.00 16.02 4.56
CA PRO A 31 1.39 15.11 3.59
C PRO A 31 -0.11 14.95 3.87
N ALA A 32 -0.84 14.58 2.82
CA ALA A 32 -2.29 14.36 2.89
C ALA A 32 -2.66 13.04 3.59
N GLY A 33 -1.72 12.09 3.69
CA GLY A 33 -2.00 10.80 4.29
C GLY A 33 -0.80 9.87 4.32
N MET A 34 -1.06 8.63 4.76
CA MET A 34 -0.03 7.58 4.81
C MET A 34 -0.59 6.19 4.48
N PHE A 35 0.30 5.29 4.04
CA PHE A 35 0.10 3.85 4.09
C PHE A 35 0.66 3.30 5.41
N LEU A 36 -0.05 2.34 6.01
CA LEU A 36 0.39 1.62 7.22
C LEU A 36 0.14 0.12 7.01
N GLU A 37 1.20 -0.68 6.95
CA GLU A 37 1.10 -2.11 6.65
C GLU A 37 1.31 -3.01 7.88
N ASP A 38 0.84 -4.26 7.76
CA ASP A 38 0.85 -5.27 8.83
C ASP A 38 2.01 -6.27 8.74
N GLN A 39 3.06 -6.00 7.94
CA GLN A 39 4.21 -6.90 7.87
C GLN A 39 5.00 -6.95 9.18
N VAL A 40 5.64 -8.10 9.42
CA VAL A 40 6.68 -8.25 10.44
C VAL A 40 7.93 -7.48 10.00
N TRP A 41 8.52 -6.70 10.91
CA TRP A 41 9.78 -6.01 10.64
C TRP A 41 11.00 -6.94 10.79
N PRO A 42 12.03 -6.87 9.92
CA PRO A 42 12.14 -5.99 8.74
C PRO A 42 11.23 -6.48 7.58
N LYS A 43 10.52 -5.52 6.98
CA LYS A 43 9.57 -5.83 5.90
C LYS A 43 10.25 -6.29 4.61
N ARG A 44 9.47 -6.93 3.73
CA ARG A 44 9.85 -7.29 2.36
C ARG A 44 8.96 -6.58 1.36
N CYS A 45 9.44 -6.40 0.13
CA CYS A 45 8.62 -5.86 -0.96
C CYS A 45 7.33 -6.69 -1.13
N GLY A 46 6.20 -6.01 -1.37
CA GLY A 46 4.87 -6.61 -1.46
C GLY A 46 4.72 -7.75 -2.47
N HIS A 47 5.52 -7.77 -3.54
CA HIS A 47 5.52 -8.84 -4.56
C HIS A 47 6.61 -9.90 -4.36
N MET A 48 7.43 -9.81 -3.30
CA MET A 48 8.44 -10.83 -2.95
C MET A 48 7.84 -11.91 -2.05
N LYS A 49 8.36 -13.14 -2.19
CA LYS A 49 7.95 -14.30 -1.37
C LYS A 49 8.52 -14.25 0.05
N GLY A 50 7.87 -14.97 0.97
CA GLY A 50 8.34 -15.14 2.35
C GLY A 50 8.02 -13.97 3.26
N LYS A 51 7.01 -13.19 2.94
CA LYS A 51 6.44 -12.19 3.85
C LYS A 51 5.78 -12.86 5.05
N GLN A 52 5.82 -12.18 6.16
CA GLN A 52 5.10 -12.54 7.38
C GLN A 52 4.31 -11.32 7.85
N VAL A 53 3.14 -11.54 8.41
CA VAL A 53 2.31 -10.49 8.97
C VAL A 53 2.18 -10.67 10.48
N ILE A 54 2.06 -9.57 11.19
CA ILE A 54 1.79 -9.56 12.63
C ILE A 54 0.37 -10.06 12.91
N PRO A 55 0.06 -10.50 14.14
CA PRO A 55 -1.31 -10.82 14.53
C PRO A 55 -2.28 -9.68 14.23
N LEU A 56 -3.49 -10.02 13.77
CA LEU A 56 -4.51 -9.03 13.43
C LEU A 56 -4.79 -8.06 14.58
N GLU A 57 -4.87 -8.56 15.82
CA GLU A 57 -5.13 -7.73 17.00
C GLU A 57 -4.02 -6.70 17.23
N GLU A 58 -2.77 -7.05 16.94
CA GLU A 58 -1.64 -6.11 17.06
C GLU A 58 -1.74 -5.01 16.00
N GLN A 59 -2.04 -5.37 14.75
CA GLN A 59 -2.25 -4.39 13.68
C GLN A 59 -3.45 -3.47 13.98
N LEU A 60 -4.53 -3.99 14.53
CA LEU A 60 -5.68 -3.18 14.92
C LEU A 60 -5.33 -2.16 16.03
N LYS A 61 -4.48 -2.53 16.99
CA LYS A 61 -3.97 -1.58 18.00
C LYS A 61 -3.11 -0.49 17.37
N LYS A 62 -2.27 -0.82 16.40
CA LYS A 62 -1.46 0.15 15.66
C LYS A 62 -2.34 1.09 14.83
N LEU A 63 -3.34 0.53 14.15
CA LEU A 63 -4.29 1.31 13.35
C LEU A 63 -5.14 2.23 14.24
N GLN A 64 -5.63 1.74 15.38
CA GLN A 64 -6.35 2.58 16.35
C GLN A 64 -5.48 3.73 16.86
N ALA A 65 -4.20 3.46 17.18
CA ALA A 65 -3.26 4.50 17.58
C ALA A 65 -3.04 5.56 16.49
N ALA A 66 -3.02 5.15 15.21
CA ALA A 66 -2.92 6.09 14.09
C ALA A 66 -4.18 6.97 13.98
N ILE A 67 -5.36 6.38 14.12
CA ILE A 67 -6.65 7.08 14.06
C ILE A 67 -6.79 8.05 15.25
N ASP A 68 -6.44 7.61 16.45
CA ASP A 68 -6.47 8.45 17.65
C ASP A 68 -5.48 9.62 17.54
N ALA A 69 -4.29 9.39 17.01
CA ALA A 69 -3.29 10.43 16.76
C ALA A 69 -3.75 11.44 15.71
N LYS A 70 -4.42 10.97 14.66
CA LYS A 70 -5.01 11.84 13.61
C LYS A 70 -6.02 12.82 14.22
N ARG A 71 -6.84 12.40 15.20
CA ARG A 71 -7.95 13.21 15.76
C ARG A 71 -8.87 13.73 14.66
N ASN A 72 -9.16 15.04 14.68
CA ASN A 72 -10.00 15.73 13.69
C ASN A 72 -9.18 16.38 12.56
N ARG A 73 -7.89 16.00 12.40
CA ARG A 73 -7.05 16.55 11.34
C ARG A 73 -7.34 15.88 10.01
N ASP A 74 -7.28 16.64 8.94
CA ASP A 74 -7.43 16.11 7.58
C ASP A 74 -6.16 15.33 7.19
N PHE A 75 -6.18 14.03 7.44
CA PHE A 75 -5.07 13.11 7.19
C PHE A 75 -5.62 11.74 6.84
N PHE A 76 -5.29 11.24 5.65
CA PHE A 76 -5.86 10.03 5.08
C PHE A 76 -5.04 8.79 5.45
N ILE A 77 -5.64 7.82 6.11
CA ILE A 77 -4.97 6.58 6.54
C ILE A 77 -5.40 5.42 5.66
N VAL A 78 -4.45 4.90 4.88
CA VAL A 78 -4.60 3.67 4.11
C VAL A 78 -4.06 2.51 4.92
N ALA A 79 -4.93 1.62 5.37
CA ALA A 79 -4.53 0.38 6.04
C ALA A 79 -4.23 -0.70 5.01
N ARG A 80 -2.97 -1.16 4.99
CA ARG A 80 -2.48 -2.20 4.08
C ARG A 80 -2.33 -3.53 4.80
N THR A 81 -2.70 -4.62 4.11
CA THR A 81 -2.35 -5.98 4.53
C THR A 81 -1.60 -6.72 3.45
N ASP A 82 -0.56 -7.41 3.86
CA ASP A 82 0.22 -8.34 3.05
C ASP A 82 -0.17 -9.81 3.32
N ALA A 83 -1.29 -10.03 4.00
CA ALA A 83 -1.76 -11.36 4.41
C ALA A 83 -2.12 -12.26 3.22
N ARG A 84 -2.47 -11.71 2.05
CA ARG A 84 -2.84 -12.53 0.90
C ARG A 84 -1.77 -13.56 0.56
N GLN A 85 -0.51 -13.16 0.50
CA GLN A 85 0.59 -14.07 0.19
C GLN A 85 1.00 -14.93 1.39
N ALA A 86 0.92 -14.37 2.61
CA ALA A 86 1.37 -15.05 3.81
C ALA A 86 0.38 -16.08 4.35
N LEU A 87 -0.93 -15.78 4.27
CA LEU A 87 -2.00 -16.53 4.94
C LEU A 87 -3.19 -16.84 4.01
N GLY A 88 -3.19 -16.34 2.78
CA GLY A 88 -4.25 -16.55 1.79
C GLY A 88 -5.28 -15.42 1.71
N LEU A 89 -6.11 -15.50 0.66
CA LEU A 89 -7.08 -14.46 0.31
C LEU A 89 -8.13 -14.23 1.40
N ASN A 90 -8.67 -15.29 1.99
CA ASN A 90 -9.71 -15.20 3.02
C ASN A 90 -9.24 -14.40 4.24
N GLU A 91 -8.00 -14.63 4.69
CA GLU A 91 -7.43 -13.86 5.80
C GLU A 91 -7.20 -12.40 5.41
N ALA A 92 -6.73 -12.14 4.19
CA ALA A 92 -6.56 -10.77 3.71
C ALA A 92 -7.88 -10.00 3.66
N ILE A 93 -8.96 -10.64 3.20
CA ILE A 93 -10.31 -10.07 3.20
C ILE A 93 -10.78 -9.81 4.63
N THR A 94 -10.60 -10.79 5.54
CA THR A 94 -10.95 -10.64 6.96
C THR A 94 -10.27 -9.43 7.58
N ARG A 95 -8.97 -9.25 7.32
CA ARG A 95 -8.19 -8.09 7.77
C ARG A 95 -8.69 -6.79 7.15
N GLY A 96 -8.94 -6.78 5.84
CA GLY A 96 -9.48 -5.60 5.16
C GLY A 96 -10.80 -5.11 5.76
N ILE A 97 -11.72 -6.03 6.05
CA ILE A 97 -12.99 -5.73 6.73
C ILE A 97 -12.73 -5.16 8.14
N ALA A 98 -11.82 -5.79 8.89
CA ALA A 98 -11.48 -5.36 10.24
C ALA A 98 -10.82 -3.97 10.25
N PHE A 99 -9.94 -3.67 9.30
CA PHE A 99 -9.30 -2.36 9.15
C PHE A 99 -10.33 -1.27 8.86
N LYS A 100 -11.27 -1.56 7.97
CA LYS A 100 -12.34 -0.60 7.67
C LYS A 100 -13.24 -0.36 8.86
N LYS A 101 -13.60 -1.41 9.58
CA LYS A 101 -14.38 -1.32 10.82
C LYS A 101 -13.65 -0.54 11.92
N ALA A 102 -12.33 -0.64 11.98
CA ALA A 102 -11.50 0.13 12.92
C ALA A 102 -11.40 1.62 12.56
N GLY A 103 -11.80 2.03 11.35
CA GLY A 103 -11.84 3.43 10.94
C GLY A 103 -10.78 3.85 9.94
N ALA A 104 -10.11 2.92 9.25
CA ALA A 104 -9.24 3.25 8.13
C ALA A 104 -10.02 4.00 7.03
N ASP A 105 -9.42 5.04 6.46
CA ASP A 105 -10.04 5.81 5.38
C ASP A 105 -10.12 4.96 4.10
N ALA A 106 -9.05 4.18 3.80
CA ALA A 106 -9.04 3.21 2.70
C ALA A 106 -8.35 1.90 3.11
N VAL A 107 -8.59 0.85 2.32
CA VAL A 107 -7.98 -0.46 2.51
C VAL A 107 -7.17 -0.84 1.28
N PHE A 108 -5.99 -1.41 1.53
CA PHE A 108 -5.09 -1.91 0.51
C PHE A 108 -4.74 -3.38 0.81
N ILE A 109 -5.23 -4.30 -0.02
CA ILE A 109 -4.82 -5.72 0.02
C ILE A 109 -3.75 -5.93 -1.04
N GLU A 110 -2.53 -6.23 -0.60
CA GLU A 110 -1.36 -6.35 -1.47
C GLU A 110 -1.35 -7.69 -2.21
N ALA A 111 -0.98 -7.62 -3.50
CA ALA A 111 -0.65 -8.76 -4.34
C ALA A 111 -1.78 -9.78 -4.54
N PRO A 112 -3.03 -9.40 -4.87
CA PRO A 112 -3.99 -10.35 -5.43
C PRO A 112 -3.43 -10.91 -6.74
N GLU A 113 -3.62 -12.20 -6.99
CA GLU A 113 -2.97 -12.90 -8.11
C GLU A 113 -3.85 -13.00 -9.36
N THR A 114 -5.15 -12.79 -9.22
CA THR A 114 -6.07 -12.86 -10.35
C THR A 114 -7.10 -11.74 -10.32
N LYS A 115 -7.76 -11.52 -11.45
CA LYS A 115 -8.87 -10.56 -11.56
C LYS A 115 -10.06 -10.99 -10.70
N GLU A 116 -10.29 -12.30 -10.58
CA GLU A 116 -11.34 -12.89 -9.76
C GLU A 116 -11.11 -12.59 -8.27
N GLU A 117 -9.87 -12.70 -7.79
CA GLU A 117 -9.51 -12.29 -6.43
C GLU A 117 -9.76 -10.80 -6.20
N MET A 118 -9.41 -9.95 -7.15
CA MET A 118 -9.66 -8.51 -7.05
C MET A 118 -11.16 -8.21 -7.00
N LEU A 119 -11.96 -8.92 -7.80
CA LEU A 119 -13.42 -8.80 -7.77
C LEU A 119 -14.00 -9.27 -6.43
N GLU A 120 -13.47 -10.36 -5.87
CA GLU A 120 -13.88 -10.87 -4.56
C GLU A 120 -13.54 -9.88 -3.43
N ILE A 121 -12.33 -9.32 -3.45
CA ILE A 121 -11.92 -8.25 -2.53
C ILE A 121 -12.91 -7.08 -2.61
N ALA A 122 -13.21 -6.61 -3.82
CA ALA A 122 -14.09 -5.46 -4.01
C ALA A 122 -15.54 -5.72 -3.58
N ARG A 123 -16.00 -6.96 -3.63
CA ARG A 123 -17.34 -7.35 -3.15
C ARG A 123 -17.42 -7.47 -1.63
N CYS A 124 -16.34 -7.95 -1.00
CA CYS A 124 -16.33 -8.30 0.43
C CYS A 124 -15.84 -7.17 1.33
N VAL A 125 -14.89 -6.37 0.87
CA VAL A 125 -14.24 -5.34 1.69
C VAL A 125 -14.86 -3.97 1.40
N PRO A 126 -15.41 -3.27 2.39
CA PRO A 126 -15.94 -1.92 2.19
C PRO A 126 -14.84 -0.95 1.76
N GLY A 127 -15.09 -0.23 0.65
CA GLY A 127 -14.15 0.74 0.11
C GLY A 127 -14.04 2.06 0.90
N PRO A 128 -13.20 2.99 0.45
CA PRO A 128 -12.36 2.96 -0.77
C PRO A 128 -11.28 1.88 -0.75
N LEU A 129 -11.01 1.28 -1.92
CA LEU A 129 -9.97 0.27 -2.10
C LEU A 129 -8.82 0.80 -2.95
N VAL A 130 -7.60 0.35 -2.64
CA VAL A 130 -6.38 0.69 -3.36
C VAL A 130 -5.90 -0.51 -4.16
N ALA A 131 -5.57 -0.31 -5.43
CA ALA A 131 -4.91 -1.30 -6.29
C ALA A 131 -3.44 -0.92 -6.54
N ASN A 132 -2.56 -1.91 -6.53
CA ASN A 132 -1.14 -1.75 -6.88
C ASN A 132 -0.87 -2.39 -8.25
N MET A 133 -0.53 -1.56 -9.23
CA MET A 133 -0.21 -1.97 -10.59
C MET A 133 1.32 -1.97 -10.77
N LEU A 134 1.94 -3.07 -10.38
CA LEU A 134 3.37 -3.26 -10.45
C LEU A 134 3.75 -4.07 -11.70
N GLU A 135 4.54 -3.49 -12.58
CA GLU A 135 5.05 -4.16 -13.77
C GLU A 135 5.90 -5.38 -13.37
N ARG A 136 5.62 -6.53 -13.97
CA ARG A 136 6.22 -7.84 -13.64
C ARG A 136 5.92 -8.34 -12.22
N GLY A 137 4.94 -7.75 -11.54
CA GLY A 137 4.41 -8.25 -10.28
C GLY A 137 3.51 -9.48 -10.49
N VAL A 138 2.91 -9.96 -9.41
CA VAL A 138 1.98 -11.12 -9.46
C VAL A 138 0.57 -10.68 -9.81
N THR A 139 0.20 -9.43 -9.52
CA THR A 139 -1.13 -8.89 -9.84
C THR A 139 -1.25 -8.58 -11.33
N PRO A 140 -2.34 -8.99 -12.00
CA PRO A 140 -2.60 -8.63 -13.39
C PRO A 140 -2.66 -7.12 -13.57
N LEU A 141 -1.96 -6.59 -14.58
CA LEU A 141 -2.01 -5.16 -14.90
C LEU A 141 -3.35 -4.84 -15.58
N MET A 142 -4.01 -3.81 -15.08
CA MET A 142 -5.29 -3.31 -15.59
C MET A 142 -5.28 -1.80 -15.70
N GLY A 143 -6.05 -1.28 -16.65
CA GLY A 143 -6.20 0.16 -16.82
C GLY A 143 -7.10 0.79 -15.75
N PRO A 144 -7.01 2.14 -15.57
CA PRO A 144 -7.78 2.85 -14.54
C PRO A 144 -9.30 2.65 -14.64
N GLN A 145 -9.83 2.56 -15.85
CA GLN A 145 -11.27 2.34 -16.06
C GLN A 145 -11.69 0.94 -15.61
N GLU A 146 -10.93 -0.08 -15.98
CA GLU A 146 -11.19 -1.47 -15.57
C GLU A 146 -11.13 -1.63 -14.05
N LEU A 147 -10.14 -1.01 -13.39
CA LEU A 147 -10.03 -1.02 -11.92
C LEU A 147 -11.20 -0.31 -11.25
N ARG A 148 -11.67 0.79 -11.82
CA ARG A 148 -12.87 1.49 -11.34
C ARG A 148 -14.11 0.62 -11.47
N ASP A 149 -14.29 -0.06 -12.59
CA ASP A 149 -15.42 -0.96 -12.83
C ASP A 149 -15.41 -2.16 -11.89
N LEU A 150 -14.23 -2.58 -11.44
CA LEU A 150 -14.06 -3.58 -10.39
C LEU A 150 -14.35 -3.06 -8.97
N GLY A 151 -14.37 -1.73 -8.75
CA GLY A 151 -14.65 -1.13 -7.45
C GLY A 151 -13.44 -0.53 -6.72
N PHE A 152 -12.28 -0.40 -7.40
CA PHE A 152 -11.11 0.26 -6.83
C PHE A 152 -11.18 1.78 -7.06
N ALA A 153 -10.86 2.54 -6.02
CA ALA A 153 -10.94 4.01 -6.02
C ALA A 153 -9.58 4.70 -6.17
N LEU A 154 -8.50 4.03 -5.75
CA LEU A 154 -7.13 4.52 -5.83
C LEU A 154 -6.25 3.49 -6.53
N VAL A 155 -5.29 3.97 -7.32
CA VAL A 155 -4.34 3.11 -8.02
C VAL A 155 -2.93 3.68 -7.84
N VAL A 156 -1.97 2.82 -7.54
CA VAL A 156 -0.56 3.18 -7.45
C VAL A 156 0.27 2.41 -8.48
N TRP A 157 1.24 3.11 -9.08
CA TRP A 157 2.25 2.55 -10.00
C TRP A 157 3.64 2.82 -9.41
N PRO A 158 4.11 2.02 -8.45
CA PRO A 158 5.26 2.38 -7.62
C PRO A 158 6.58 2.39 -8.35
N LEU A 159 6.74 1.59 -9.41
CA LEU A 159 8.01 1.41 -10.11
C LEU A 159 8.04 1.98 -11.53
N ALA A 160 6.93 2.40 -12.11
CA ALA A 160 6.88 2.91 -13.47
C ALA A 160 7.87 4.07 -13.74
N PRO A 161 7.98 5.10 -12.89
CA PRO A 161 8.99 6.14 -13.07
C PRO A 161 10.42 5.62 -12.93
N LEU A 162 10.68 4.76 -11.95
CA LEU A 162 12.01 4.18 -11.70
C LEU A 162 12.49 3.34 -12.89
N TYR A 163 11.64 2.48 -13.43
CA TYR A 163 11.97 1.69 -14.63
C TYR A 163 12.22 2.55 -15.85
N SER A 164 11.47 3.64 -16.02
CA SER A 164 11.67 4.59 -17.12
C SER A 164 13.02 5.28 -17.01
N VAL A 165 13.39 5.76 -15.83
CA VAL A 165 14.69 6.38 -15.58
C VAL A 165 15.83 5.37 -15.78
N ALA A 166 15.71 4.17 -15.23
CA ALA A 166 16.73 3.12 -15.38
C ALA A 166 16.94 2.75 -16.86
N LYS A 167 15.86 2.64 -17.64
CA LYS A 167 15.95 2.39 -19.09
C LYS A 167 16.68 3.51 -19.80
N SER A 168 16.28 4.77 -19.60
CA SER A 168 16.90 5.93 -20.23
C SER A 168 18.39 6.05 -19.91
N LEU A 169 18.78 5.87 -18.65
CA LEU A 169 20.18 5.88 -18.24
C LEU A 169 20.98 4.74 -18.89
N ASN A 170 20.42 3.54 -18.95
CA ASN A 170 21.07 2.41 -19.62
C ASN A 170 21.28 2.68 -21.12
N GLU A 171 20.32 3.26 -21.80
CA GLU A 171 20.43 3.65 -23.22
C GLU A 171 21.56 4.69 -23.41
N VAL A 172 21.58 5.75 -22.60
CA VAL A 172 22.62 6.80 -22.64
C VAL A 172 24.01 6.22 -22.45
N TYR A 173 24.22 5.47 -21.35
CA TYR A 173 25.55 4.90 -21.07
C TYR A 173 25.99 3.83 -22.07
N THR A 174 25.05 3.09 -22.63
CA THR A 174 25.34 2.13 -23.70
C THR A 174 25.82 2.86 -24.98
N THR A 175 25.16 3.97 -25.35
CA THR A 175 25.55 4.81 -26.48
C THR A 175 26.93 5.44 -26.27
N LEU A 176 27.14 6.05 -25.09
CA LEU A 176 28.46 6.63 -24.74
C LEU A 176 29.58 5.58 -24.81
N ARG A 177 29.35 4.37 -24.33
CA ARG A 177 30.33 3.28 -24.38
C ARG A 177 30.63 2.83 -25.81
N ARG A 178 29.64 2.81 -26.69
CA ARG A 178 29.77 2.33 -28.07
C ARG A 178 30.31 3.40 -29.00
N GLU A 179 29.88 4.66 -28.86
CA GLU A 179 30.10 5.74 -29.80
C GLU A 179 31.03 6.85 -29.25
N GLY A 180 31.30 6.84 -27.97
CA GLY A 180 32.16 7.85 -27.32
C GLY A 180 31.49 9.21 -27.11
N THR A 181 30.21 9.32 -27.41
CA THR A 181 29.45 10.58 -27.32
C THR A 181 27.97 10.29 -27.05
#